data_b7674642466a244d7fa3b42320d57836
#
_entry.id   b7674642466a244d7fa3b42320d57836
#
_cell.length_a   1.000
_cell.length_b   1.000
_cell.length_c   1.000
_cell.angle_alpha   90.00
_cell.angle_beta   90.00
_cell.angle_gamma   90.00
#
_symmetry.space_group_name_H-M   'P 1'
#
loop_
_entity.id
_entity.type
_entity.pdbx_description
1 polymer ?
#
loop_
_entity_poly.entity_id
_entity_poly.type
_entity_poly.pdbx_seq_one_letter_code
_entity_poly.pdbx_strand_id
1 'polypeptide(L)'
;GYVWGTFGSVLTQSLFEYKLVQYPDGVGNYEEFIRTHWLGRRTTDCIGLIKGYGWLDPYSCTIKYGTNGMPDYSADYMHNVAVEGGFDHGPISTMPEIPGLGLWHDGHAGVYIGNGYAVEAIGTQFGVVRTEIAGRGWKEWYKIPFISYGDDTVVVFDD
;
A
#
# COMPACT_ATOMS: atom_id res chain seq x y z
N GLY A 1 1.54 3.59 -11.53
CA GLY A 1 1.04 4.94 -11.30
C GLY A 1 0.12 5.07 -10.11
N TYR A 2 -0.39 6.26 -9.90
CA TYR A 2 -1.32 6.56 -8.80
C TYR A 2 -2.69 6.97 -9.37
N VAL A 3 -3.73 6.26 -8.91
CA VAL A 3 -5.12 6.65 -9.12
C VAL A 3 -5.89 6.35 -7.84
N TRP A 4 -6.58 7.35 -7.31
CA TRP A 4 -7.37 7.20 -6.09
C TRP A 4 -8.38 6.07 -6.21
N GLY A 5 -8.42 5.19 -5.22
CA GLY A 5 -9.36 4.07 -5.18
C GLY A 5 -8.93 2.85 -6.00
N THR A 6 -7.70 2.80 -6.51
CA THR A 6 -7.15 1.62 -7.17
C THR A 6 -6.17 0.87 -6.28
N PHE A 7 -5.88 -0.39 -6.60
CA PHE A 7 -5.11 -1.24 -5.70
C PHE A 7 -4.22 -2.25 -6.44
N GLY A 8 -3.67 -1.86 -7.59
CA GLY A 8 -2.62 -2.61 -8.27
C GLY A 8 -3.01 -3.25 -9.61
N SER A 9 -4.26 -3.23 -9.98
CA SER A 9 -4.69 -3.72 -11.30
C SER A 9 -4.25 -2.78 -12.43
N VAL A 10 -4.19 -3.30 -13.64
CA VAL A 10 -4.00 -2.47 -14.83
C VAL A 10 -5.19 -1.51 -14.97
N LEU A 11 -4.92 -0.23 -15.13
CA LEU A 11 -5.94 0.78 -15.37
C LEU A 11 -6.45 0.67 -16.80
N THR A 12 -7.49 -0.13 -16.99
CA THR A 12 -8.19 -0.23 -18.27
C THR A 12 -9.07 0.99 -18.49
N GLN A 13 -9.51 1.21 -19.73
CA GLN A 13 -10.44 2.29 -20.03
C GLN A 13 -11.72 2.18 -19.19
N SER A 14 -12.27 0.99 -19.04
CA SER A 14 -13.49 0.78 -18.25
C SER A 14 -13.27 1.02 -16.75
N LEU A 15 -12.13 0.60 -16.19
CA LEU A 15 -11.80 0.89 -14.81
C LEU A 15 -11.61 2.39 -14.58
N PHE A 16 -10.94 3.07 -15.51
CA PHE A 16 -10.76 4.51 -15.43
C PHE A 16 -12.09 5.25 -15.44
N GLU A 17 -12.98 4.92 -16.37
CA GLU A 17 -14.32 5.50 -16.42
C GLU A 17 -15.12 5.26 -15.14
N TYR A 18 -15.03 4.05 -14.59
CA TYR A 18 -15.66 3.72 -13.31
C TYR A 18 -15.13 4.59 -12.16
N LYS A 19 -13.82 4.79 -12.10
CA LYS A 19 -13.20 5.62 -11.05
C LYS A 19 -13.51 7.10 -11.22
N LEU A 20 -13.64 7.58 -12.44
CA LEU A 20 -14.09 8.96 -12.70
C LEU A 20 -15.49 9.23 -12.13
N VAL A 21 -16.39 8.27 -12.25
CA VAL A 21 -17.75 8.37 -11.69
C VAL A 21 -17.73 8.23 -10.17
N GLN A 22 -16.93 7.29 -9.66
CA GLN A 22 -16.86 6.99 -8.23
C GLN A 22 -16.19 8.12 -7.43
N TYR A 23 -15.16 8.74 -7.99
CA TYR A 23 -14.37 9.77 -7.33
C TYR A 23 -14.19 11.00 -8.25
N PRO A 24 -15.25 11.79 -8.44
CA PRO A 24 -15.20 12.91 -9.40
C PRO A 24 -14.13 13.95 -9.04
N ASP A 25 -13.85 14.16 -7.75
CA ASP A 25 -12.81 15.10 -7.33
C ASP A 25 -11.43 14.44 -7.32
N GLY A 26 -11.30 13.30 -6.64
CA GLY A 26 -10.02 12.62 -6.47
C GLY A 26 -9.42 12.04 -7.74
N VAL A 27 -10.27 11.71 -8.73
CA VAL A 27 -9.86 11.19 -10.03
C VAL A 27 -10.16 12.19 -11.14
N GLY A 28 -11.36 12.76 -11.15
CA GLY A 28 -11.80 13.65 -12.22
C GLY A 28 -10.98 14.93 -12.36
N ASN A 29 -10.50 15.51 -11.26
CA ASN A 29 -9.62 16.68 -11.29
C ASN A 29 -8.26 16.39 -11.95
N TYR A 30 -7.90 15.14 -12.14
CA TYR A 30 -6.64 14.69 -12.75
C TYR A 30 -6.86 13.89 -14.03
N GLU A 31 -8.05 13.95 -14.62
CA GLU A 31 -8.46 13.09 -15.74
C GLU A 31 -7.44 13.07 -16.86
N GLU A 32 -7.03 14.24 -17.33
CA GLU A 32 -6.10 14.32 -18.46
C GLU A 32 -4.71 13.80 -18.10
N PHE A 33 -4.23 14.11 -16.91
CA PHE A 33 -2.95 13.59 -16.44
C PHE A 33 -2.94 12.07 -16.38
N ILE A 34 -3.99 11.49 -15.81
CA ILE A 34 -4.14 10.03 -15.68
C ILE A 34 -4.21 9.38 -17.07
N ARG A 35 -4.99 9.94 -17.97
CA ARG A 35 -5.12 9.45 -19.34
C ARG A 35 -3.78 9.43 -20.06
N THR A 36 -2.97 10.47 -19.86
CA THR A 36 -1.68 10.62 -20.53
C THR A 36 -0.58 9.75 -19.91
N HIS A 37 -0.59 9.58 -18.59
CA HIS A 37 0.53 8.97 -17.88
C HIS A 37 0.24 7.56 -17.36
N TRP A 38 -0.99 7.29 -16.89
CA TRP A 38 -1.28 6.06 -16.14
C TRP A 38 -2.20 5.07 -16.86
N LEU A 39 -2.99 5.50 -17.82
CA LEU A 39 -3.89 4.59 -18.55
C LEU A 39 -3.10 3.46 -19.20
N GLY A 40 -3.56 2.22 -18.97
CA GLY A 40 -2.87 1.01 -19.46
C GLY A 40 -1.76 0.50 -18.56
N ARG A 41 -1.45 1.19 -17.48
CA ARG A 41 -0.44 0.79 -16.50
C ARG A 41 -1.11 0.30 -15.21
N ARG A 42 -0.37 -0.43 -14.39
CA ARG A 42 -0.85 -0.74 -13.04
C ARG A 42 -0.89 0.53 -12.20
N THR A 43 -1.97 0.70 -11.44
CA THR A 43 -2.18 1.86 -10.59
C THR A 43 -2.64 1.44 -9.20
N THR A 44 -2.32 2.27 -8.21
CA THR A 44 -2.73 2.07 -6.84
C THR A 44 -2.81 3.41 -6.12
N ASP A 45 -3.60 3.48 -5.05
CA ASP A 45 -3.46 4.54 -4.06
C ASP A 45 -2.55 4.10 -2.90
N CYS A 46 -2.42 4.91 -1.86
CA CYS A 46 -1.46 4.64 -0.79
C CYS A 46 -1.72 3.30 -0.08
N ILE A 47 -2.92 3.05 0.38
CA ILE A 47 -3.27 1.80 1.06
C ILE A 47 -3.51 0.64 0.07
N GLY A 48 -3.78 0.96 -1.17
CA GLY A 48 -3.94 -0.01 -2.24
C GLY A 48 -2.69 -0.86 -2.48
N LEU A 49 -1.50 -0.33 -2.19
CA LEU A 49 -0.25 -1.11 -2.21
C LEU A 49 -0.33 -2.33 -1.27
N ILE A 50 -0.85 -2.14 -0.09
CA ILE A 50 -0.99 -3.21 0.92
C ILE A 50 -2.15 -4.12 0.56
N LYS A 51 -3.32 -3.56 0.29
CA LYS A 51 -4.51 -4.33 -0.07
C LYS A 51 -4.31 -5.14 -1.35
N GLY A 52 -3.71 -4.53 -2.34
CA GLY A 52 -3.42 -5.19 -3.61
C GLY A 52 -2.47 -6.38 -3.46
N TYR A 53 -1.49 -6.28 -2.59
CA TYR A 53 -0.64 -7.42 -2.24
C TYR A 53 -1.46 -8.57 -1.63
N GLY A 54 -2.36 -8.26 -0.70
CA GLY A 54 -3.23 -9.27 -0.10
C GLY A 54 -4.21 -9.90 -1.09
N TRP A 55 -4.68 -9.14 -2.07
CA TRP A 55 -5.62 -9.62 -3.09
C TRP A 55 -4.94 -10.19 -4.35
N LEU A 56 -3.62 -10.22 -4.38
CA LEU A 56 -2.87 -10.75 -5.51
C LEU A 56 -2.99 -12.28 -5.58
N ASP A 57 -3.40 -12.78 -6.74
CA ASP A 57 -3.21 -14.17 -7.09
C ASP A 57 -1.79 -14.35 -7.64
N PRO A 58 -0.89 -15.03 -6.91
CA PRO A 58 0.51 -15.12 -7.32
C PRO A 58 0.72 -15.96 -8.58
N TYR A 59 -0.22 -16.82 -8.92
CA TYR A 59 -0.12 -17.68 -10.12
C TYR A 59 -0.48 -16.94 -11.40
N SER A 60 -1.50 -16.09 -11.35
CA SER A 60 -1.97 -15.33 -12.52
C SER A 60 -1.51 -13.88 -12.54
N CYS A 61 -0.91 -13.40 -11.44
CA CYS A 61 -0.56 -11.99 -11.23
C CYS A 61 -1.76 -11.05 -11.37
N THR A 62 -2.96 -11.53 -11.08
CA THR A 62 -4.19 -10.73 -11.09
C THR A 62 -4.60 -10.35 -9.67
N ILE A 63 -5.18 -9.17 -9.54
CA ILE A 63 -5.72 -8.69 -8.27
C ILE A 63 -7.18 -9.12 -8.19
N LYS A 64 -7.53 -9.88 -7.13
CA LYS A 64 -8.89 -10.36 -6.88
C LYS A 64 -9.42 -9.71 -5.60
N TYR A 65 -10.21 -8.66 -5.77
CA TYR A 65 -10.79 -7.89 -4.67
C TYR A 65 -11.45 -8.79 -3.62
N GLY A 66 -11.13 -8.53 -2.35
CA GLY A 66 -11.78 -9.20 -1.22
C GLY A 66 -11.31 -10.62 -0.94
N THR A 67 -10.25 -11.09 -1.58
CA THR A 67 -9.72 -12.45 -1.36
C THR A 67 -8.64 -12.49 -0.26
N ASN A 68 -8.25 -13.71 0.11
CA ASN A 68 -7.12 -13.99 1.03
C ASN A 68 -7.25 -13.36 2.42
N GLY A 69 -8.46 -13.03 2.84
CA GLY A 69 -8.69 -12.45 4.16
C GLY A 69 -8.28 -10.98 4.30
N MET A 70 -7.80 -10.34 3.23
CA MET A 70 -7.44 -8.91 3.27
C MET A 70 -8.71 -8.08 3.13
N PRO A 71 -9.08 -7.27 4.15
CA PRO A 71 -10.25 -6.40 4.09
C PRO A 71 -9.95 -5.10 3.34
N ASP A 72 -11.02 -4.42 2.92
CA ASP A 72 -10.93 -3.12 2.25
C ASP A 72 -10.95 -1.97 3.27
N TYR A 73 -9.83 -1.76 3.94
CA TYR A 73 -9.67 -0.72 4.95
C TYR A 73 -8.98 0.52 4.36
N SER A 74 -9.26 1.68 4.97
CA SER A 74 -8.50 2.90 4.72
C SER A 74 -7.10 2.82 5.35
N ALA A 75 -6.21 3.74 5.00
CA ALA A 75 -4.88 3.84 5.61
C ALA A 75 -4.96 3.97 7.13
N ASP A 76 -5.82 4.85 7.62
CA ASP A 76 -5.98 5.09 9.06
C ASP A 76 -6.61 3.89 9.76
N TYR A 77 -7.63 3.29 9.16
CA TYR A 77 -8.31 2.15 9.77
C TYR A 77 -7.43 0.90 9.82
N MET A 78 -6.63 0.64 8.80
CA MET A 78 -5.66 -0.46 8.81
C MET A 78 -4.68 -0.33 9.98
N HIS A 79 -4.14 0.86 10.18
CA HIS A 79 -3.27 1.16 11.32
C HIS A 79 -4.00 0.97 12.65
N ASN A 80 -5.22 1.51 12.79
CA ASN A 80 -6.01 1.40 14.02
C ASN A 80 -6.32 -0.06 14.37
N VAL A 81 -6.65 -0.88 13.39
CA VAL A 81 -6.90 -2.32 13.61
C VAL A 81 -5.63 -3.02 14.13
N ALA A 82 -4.46 -2.66 13.61
CA ALA A 82 -3.19 -3.21 14.11
C ALA A 82 -2.95 -2.82 15.57
N VAL A 83 -3.12 -1.56 15.92
CA VAL A 83 -2.92 -1.05 17.27
C VAL A 83 -3.92 -1.67 18.25
N GLU A 84 -5.21 -1.64 17.95
CA GLU A 84 -6.28 -2.19 18.81
C GLU A 84 -6.20 -3.71 18.92
N GLY A 85 -5.73 -4.38 17.89
CA GLY A 85 -5.57 -5.83 17.87
C GLY A 85 -4.32 -6.33 18.59
N GLY A 86 -3.48 -5.44 19.11
CA GLY A 86 -2.25 -5.82 19.84
C GLY A 86 -1.12 -6.29 18.95
N PHE A 87 -1.15 -5.97 17.66
CA PHE A 87 -0.03 -6.23 16.76
C PHE A 87 1.13 -5.31 17.09
N ASP A 88 2.36 -5.75 16.84
CA ASP A 88 3.55 -4.95 17.10
C ASP A 88 3.46 -3.63 16.33
N HIS A 89 3.67 -2.55 17.02
CA HIS A 89 3.67 -1.19 16.47
C HIS A 89 4.45 -0.25 17.37
N GLY A 90 4.78 0.91 16.88
CA GLY A 90 5.45 1.92 17.69
C GLY A 90 5.81 3.18 16.89
N PRO A 91 6.37 4.19 17.59
CA PRO A 91 6.90 5.37 16.93
C PRO A 91 7.94 5.01 15.87
N ILE A 92 8.01 5.79 14.80
CA ILE A 92 8.93 5.49 13.69
C ILE A 92 10.40 5.37 14.15
N SER A 93 10.79 6.09 15.19
CA SER A 93 12.13 6.01 15.77
C SER A 93 12.48 4.65 16.36
N THR A 94 11.49 3.83 16.65
CA THR A 94 11.66 2.49 17.24
C THR A 94 11.51 1.35 16.23
N MET A 95 11.39 1.67 14.94
CA MET A 95 11.12 0.68 13.92
C MET A 95 12.23 -0.36 13.82
N PRO A 96 11.90 -1.66 13.97
CA PRO A 96 12.88 -2.74 13.74
C PRO A 96 13.20 -2.89 12.25
N GLU A 97 14.33 -3.51 11.95
CA GLU A 97 14.77 -3.75 10.58
C GLU A 97 14.05 -4.99 10.00
N ILE A 98 12.76 -4.82 9.75
CA ILE A 98 11.89 -5.87 9.20
C ILE A 98 11.22 -5.36 7.92
N PRO A 99 11.69 -5.75 6.73
CA PRO A 99 11.01 -5.39 5.48
C PRO A 99 9.56 -5.90 5.48
N GLY A 100 8.66 -5.09 4.95
CA GLY A 100 7.23 -5.42 4.90
C GLY A 100 6.38 -4.79 6.00
N LEU A 101 7.01 -4.08 6.96
CA LEU A 101 6.24 -3.33 7.96
C LEU A 101 5.42 -2.23 7.29
N GLY A 102 4.20 -2.02 7.79
CA GLY A 102 3.38 -0.88 7.41
C GLY A 102 3.94 0.41 8.01
N LEU A 103 3.86 1.48 7.24
CA LEU A 103 4.22 2.83 7.67
C LEU A 103 2.96 3.69 7.64
N TRP A 104 2.83 4.56 8.62
CA TRP A 104 1.62 5.37 8.76
C TRP A 104 1.92 6.80 9.23
N HIS A 105 1.23 7.73 8.64
CA HIS A 105 0.87 9.03 9.22
C HIS A 105 -0.56 9.35 8.80
N ASP A 106 -1.16 10.37 9.36
CA ASP A 106 -2.57 10.70 9.14
C ASP A 106 -2.92 10.69 7.64
N GLY A 107 -3.83 9.82 7.26
CA GLY A 107 -4.35 9.72 5.89
C GLY A 107 -3.41 9.07 4.88
N HIS A 108 -2.27 8.51 5.30
CA HIS A 108 -1.30 7.94 4.37
C HIS A 108 -0.66 6.66 4.88
N ALA A 109 -0.34 5.78 3.95
CA ALA A 109 0.34 4.52 4.23
C ALA A 109 1.50 4.31 3.26
N GLY A 110 2.47 3.53 3.71
CA GLY A 110 3.58 3.05 2.89
C GLY A 110 4.05 1.71 3.43
N VAL A 111 5.09 1.17 2.81
CA VAL A 111 5.69 -0.10 3.21
C VAL A 111 7.20 0.07 3.36
N TYR A 112 7.71 -0.37 4.50
CA TYR A 112 9.15 -0.40 4.72
C TYR A 112 9.79 -1.53 3.92
N ILE A 113 10.86 -1.23 3.19
CA ILE A 113 11.55 -2.22 2.36
C ILE A 113 12.97 -2.54 2.85
N GLY A 114 13.35 -2.03 4.00
CA GLY A 114 14.67 -2.23 4.58
C GLY A 114 15.66 -1.13 4.23
N ASN A 115 16.78 -1.11 4.95
CA ASN A 115 17.90 -0.18 4.73
C ASN A 115 17.53 1.31 4.77
N GLY A 116 16.48 1.67 5.50
CA GLY A 116 16.04 3.06 5.64
C GLY A 116 15.16 3.56 4.49
N TYR A 117 14.60 2.67 3.66
CA TYR A 117 13.77 3.02 2.52
C TYR A 117 12.34 2.50 2.65
N ALA A 118 11.44 3.23 2.03
CA ALA A 118 10.04 2.87 1.89
C ALA A 118 9.63 2.83 0.41
N VAL A 119 8.55 2.12 0.12
CA VAL A 119 7.76 2.28 -1.11
C VAL A 119 6.42 2.86 -0.72
N GLU A 120 6.00 3.90 -1.41
CA GLU A 120 4.74 4.59 -1.16
C GLU A 120 4.13 5.13 -2.45
N ALA A 121 2.81 5.13 -2.51
CA ALA A 121 2.06 5.79 -3.58
C ALA A 121 1.69 7.19 -3.08
N ILE A 122 2.41 8.21 -3.58
CA ILE A 122 2.37 9.57 -3.02
C ILE A 122 1.17 10.36 -3.54
N GLY A 123 0.83 10.23 -4.80
CA GLY A 123 -0.24 10.99 -5.40
C GLY A 123 -0.23 10.90 -6.92
N THR A 124 -1.26 11.44 -7.55
CA THR A 124 -1.50 11.29 -8.99
C THR A 124 -0.31 11.70 -9.86
N GLN A 125 0.36 12.78 -9.51
CA GLN A 125 1.46 13.33 -10.31
C GLN A 125 2.81 12.62 -10.09
N PHE A 126 2.92 11.78 -9.07
CA PHE A 126 4.17 11.15 -8.67
C PHE A 126 4.16 9.64 -8.85
N GLY A 127 3.01 9.00 -8.66
CA GLY A 127 2.88 7.55 -8.74
C GLY A 127 3.45 6.84 -7.52
N VAL A 128 3.92 5.62 -7.72
CA VAL A 128 4.57 4.79 -6.71
C VAL A 128 6.06 5.02 -6.77
N VAL A 129 6.65 5.38 -5.63
CA VAL A 129 8.05 5.77 -5.54
C VAL A 129 8.75 5.13 -4.36
N ARG A 130 10.07 4.99 -4.46
CA ARG A 130 10.93 4.65 -3.33
C ARG A 130 11.40 5.96 -2.67
N THR A 131 11.27 6.04 -1.36
CA THR A 131 11.65 7.21 -0.56
C THR A 131 12.50 6.79 0.63
N GLU A 132 13.32 7.72 1.12
CA GLU A 132 13.99 7.52 2.40
C GLU A 132 12.99 7.72 3.55
N ILE A 133 13.12 6.95 4.62
CA ILE A 133 12.27 7.10 5.81
C ILE A 133 12.44 8.50 6.41
N ALA A 134 13.68 8.96 6.50
CA ALA A 134 13.98 10.28 7.04
C ALA A 134 13.35 11.39 6.20
N GLY A 135 12.71 12.34 6.85
CA GLY A 135 12.12 13.51 6.20
C GLY A 135 10.74 13.31 5.57
N ARG A 136 10.17 12.12 5.64
CA ARG A 136 8.82 11.87 5.10
C ARG A 136 7.69 12.10 6.11
N GLY A 137 8.01 12.31 7.38
CA GLY A 137 7.00 12.58 8.40
C GLY A 137 6.20 11.36 8.85
N TRP A 138 6.71 10.16 8.64
CA TRP A 138 6.10 8.95 9.18
C TRP A 138 5.96 9.06 10.69
N LYS A 139 4.79 8.71 11.22
CA LYS A 139 4.53 8.72 12.67
C LYS A 139 4.82 7.38 13.32
N GLU A 140 4.28 6.32 12.74
CA GLU A 140 4.36 4.98 13.31
C GLU A 140 4.67 3.93 12.26
N TRP A 141 5.25 2.84 12.73
CA TRP A 141 5.35 1.58 12.04
C TRP A 141 4.40 0.56 12.67
N TYR A 142 3.97 -0.44 11.93
CA TYR A 142 3.14 -1.52 12.47
C TYR A 142 3.29 -2.79 11.65
N LYS A 143 3.11 -3.94 12.32
CA LYS A 143 2.89 -5.21 11.62
C LYS A 143 1.49 -5.23 11.06
N ILE A 144 1.38 -5.46 9.77
CA ILE A 144 0.09 -5.47 9.08
C ILE A 144 -0.66 -6.75 9.48
N PRO A 145 -1.86 -6.67 10.08
CA PRO A 145 -2.55 -7.83 10.67
C PRO A 145 -2.80 -9.00 9.73
N PHE A 146 -2.87 -8.72 8.44
CA PHE A 146 -3.25 -9.69 7.41
C PHE A 146 -2.05 -10.25 6.64
N ILE A 147 -0.84 -9.93 7.08
CA ILE A 147 0.40 -10.37 6.46
C ILE A 147 1.20 -11.21 7.46
N SER A 148 1.77 -12.32 6.99
CA SER A 148 2.65 -13.14 7.78
C SER A 148 4.09 -12.63 7.69
N TYR A 149 4.71 -12.38 8.84
CA TYR A 149 6.10 -11.94 8.94
C TYR A 149 7.08 -13.09 9.24
N GLY A 150 6.57 -14.31 9.28
CA GLY A 150 7.35 -15.45 9.77
C GLY A 150 7.52 -15.40 11.29
N ASP A 151 7.98 -16.50 11.86
CA ASP A 151 8.39 -16.54 13.25
C ASP A 151 9.79 -15.94 13.38
N ASP A 152 10.07 -15.28 14.52
CA ASP A 152 11.44 -14.89 14.92
C ASP A 152 12.36 -16.10 15.16
N THR A 153 11.89 -17.28 14.85
CA THR A 153 12.66 -18.51 14.86
C THR A 153 13.65 -18.48 13.70
N VAL A 154 14.91 -18.33 14.03
CA VAL A 154 16.01 -18.56 13.09
C VAL A 154 15.90 -19.99 12.60
N VAL A 155 15.44 -20.17 11.37
CA VAL A 155 15.55 -21.46 10.71
C VAL A 155 17.01 -21.63 10.31
N VAL A 156 17.75 -22.38 11.10
CA VAL A 156 19.09 -22.80 10.73
C VAL A 156 18.91 -23.91 9.69
N PHE A 157 19.23 -23.60 8.45
CA PHE A 157 19.40 -24.64 7.45
C PHE A 157 20.72 -25.33 7.75
N ASP A 158 20.66 -26.55 8.26
CA ASP A 158 21.83 -27.41 8.31
C ASP A 158 22.23 -27.78 6.87
N ASP A 159 23.45 -27.45 6.52
CA ASP A 159 24.03 -27.85 5.24
C ASP A 159 24.16 -29.39 5.15
#